data_388334fdcd6c3d5df8174ce05a6f5f6f
#
_entry.id   388334fdcd6c3d5df8174ce05a6f5f6f
#
_cell.length_a   1.000
_cell.length_b   1.000
_cell.length_c   1.000
_cell.angle_alpha   90.00
_cell.angle_beta   90.00
_cell.angle_gamma   90.00
#
_symmetry.space_group_name_H-M   'P 1'
#
loop_
_entity.id
_entity.type
_entity.pdbx_description
1 polymer ?
#
loop_
_entity_poly.entity_id
_entity_poly.type
_entity_poly.pdbx_seq_one_letter_code
_entity_poly.pdbx_strand_id
1 'polypeptide(L)'
;MNEIRPARLGIGIISAGKVGAVLGASLRESGHAIVGIHAVSEASKTRAEALLPGVPLLTVPEIVERSEVVLLAVPDDALPSLVKGLAETNAWQQGQILIHTSGRHGANVLDPARNKGAIGLAIHPAMTFTGLSLDLARLKNCSFAVTGPAPFLPIAQALVVEMGAEPIIVAEGDRPLYHAALAHASNHLVTITGQSLQILESIGIEDPAHYLEPLLRASLDNALASGENALTGPVARGDSHTVQTHREELQGYSLEEKSEDIATAYIALAKATAIRAYERKVLTNEQFEQIMIALNG
;
A
#
# COMPACT_ATOMS: atom_id res chain seq x y z
N MET A 1 22.18 2.96 35.21
CA MET A 1 20.75 2.82 34.91
C MET A 1 20.60 1.52 34.12
N ASN A 2 19.94 0.50 34.68
CA ASN A 2 19.64 -0.71 33.94
C ASN A 2 18.65 -0.31 32.84
N GLU A 3 19.06 -0.33 31.57
CA GLU A 3 18.14 -0.29 30.47
C GLU A 3 17.20 -1.51 30.58
N ILE A 4 15.94 -1.26 30.86
CA ILE A 4 14.90 -2.28 30.78
C ILE A 4 14.81 -2.64 29.29
N ARG A 5 15.47 -3.72 28.88
CA ARG A 5 15.30 -4.26 27.54
C ARG A 5 13.85 -4.74 27.44
N PRO A 6 13.08 -4.30 26.40
CA PRO A 6 11.73 -4.80 26.21
C PRO A 6 11.74 -6.33 26.09
N ALA A 7 10.69 -6.98 26.60
CA ALA A 7 10.54 -8.42 26.50
C ALA A 7 10.56 -8.82 25.02
N ARG A 8 11.42 -9.77 24.65
CA ARG A 8 11.56 -10.26 23.27
C ARG A 8 10.53 -11.33 23.02
N LEU A 9 9.68 -11.11 22.00
CA LEU A 9 8.63 -12.04 21.60
C LEU A 9 9.15 -13.07 20.58
N GLY A 10 8.63 -14.29 20.66
CA GLY A 10 8.78 -15.32 19.65
C GLY A 10 7.76 -15.11 18.52
N ILE A 11 8.23 -14.71 17.33
CA ILE A 11 7.39 -14.34 16.20
C ILE A 11 7.48 -15.40 15.10
N GLY A 12 6.35 -15.95 14.70
CA GLY A 12 6.22 -16.80 13.53
C GLY A 12 5.58 -16.04 12.37
N ILE A 13 6.05 -16.32 11.15
CA ILE A 13 5.60 -15.58 9.96
C ILE A 13 4.89 -16.51 8.99
N ILE A 14 3.63 -16.28 8.74
CA ILE A 14 2.88 -17.00 7.71
C ILE A 14 2.89 -16.18 6.41
N SER A 15 3.58 -16.73 5.42
CA SER A 15 3.91 -16.18 4.12
C SER A 15 5.18 -15.30 4.08
N ALA A 16 6.24 -15.84 3.45
CA ALA A 16 7.46 -15.12 3.10
C ALA A 16 7.28 -14.30 1.80
N GLY A 17 6.14 -13.63 1.66
CA GLY A 17 5.90 -12.65 0.61
C GLY A 17 6.81 -11.42 0.76
N LYS A 18 6.64 -10.43 -0.14
CA LYS A 18 7.42 -9.18 -0.09
C LYS A 18 7.28 -8.47 1.26
N VAL A 19 6.07 -8.44 1.82
CA VAL A 19 5.76 -7.79 3.11
C VAL A 19 6.26 -8.63 4.28
N GLY A 20 5.88 -9.92 4.36
CA GLY A 20 6.17 -10.77 5.51
C GLY A 20 7.67 -10.95 5.77
N ALA A 21 8.47 -11.15 4.72
CA ALA A 21 9.91 -11.29 4.87
C ALA A 21 10.60 -10.00 5.34
N VAL A 22 10.18 -8.84 4.81
CA VAL A 22 10.74 -7.53 5.20
C VAL A 22 10.34 -7.17 6.64
N LEU A 23 9.06 -7.33 7.01
CA LEU A 23 8.63 -7.07 8.39
C LEU A 23 9.29 -8.02 9.39
N GLY A 24 9.43 -9.30 9.01
CA GLY A 24 10.16 -10.26 9.83
C GLY A 24 11.62 -9.88 10.05
N ALA A 25 12.31 -9.43 9.00
CA ALA A 25 13.68 -8.95 9.10
C ALA A 25 13.78 -7.70 9.99
N SER A 26 12.88 -6.75 9.86
CA SER A 26 12.83 -5.54 10.69
C SER A 26 12.56 -5.86 12.16
N LEU A 27 11.63 -6.77 12.45
CA LEU A 27 11.36 -7.24 13.82
C LEU A 27 12.57 -7.99 14.42
N ARG A 28 13.29 -8.77 13.61
CA ARG A 28 14.54 -9.41 14.02
C ARG A 28 15.64 -8.40 14.36
N GLU A 29 15.79 -7.36 13.52
CA GLU A 29 16.73 -6.25 13.80
C GLU A 29 16.37 -5.52 15.09
N SER A 30 15.08 -5.40 15.42
CA SER A 30 14.59 -4.84 16.69
C SER A 30 14.81 -5.77 17.89
N GLY A 31 15.30 -6.98 17.66
CA GLY A 31 15.71 -7.94 18.69
C GLY A 31 14.68 -9.00 19.02
N HIS A 32 13.58 -9.12 18.29
CA HIS A 32 12.63 -10.24 18.42
C HIS A 32 13.21 -11.54 17.86
N ALA A 33 12.75 -12.67 18.41
CA ALA A 33 13.12 -13.99 17.91
C ALA A 33 12.17 -14.40 16.79
N ILE A 34 12.67 -14.60 15.57
CA ILE A 34 11.87 -15.19 14.50
C ILE A 34 11.97 -16.71 14.60
N VAL A 35 10.89 -17.33 15.10
CA VAL A 35 10.86 -18.78 15.40
C VAL A 35 10.69 -19.65 14.16
N GLY A 36 10.13 -19.09 13.09
CA GLY A 36 9.95 -19.77 11.83
C GLY A 36 9.20 -18.92 10.80
N ILE A 37 9.32 -19.30 9.54
CA ILE A 37 8.63 -18.65 8.44
C ILE A 37 8.05 -19.69 7.48
N HIS A 38 6.82 -19.47 7.01
CA HIS A 38 6.19 -20.28 6.00
C HIS A 38 6.39 -19.71 4.61
N ALA A 39 6.90 -20.52 3.68
CA ALA A 39 7.12 -20.17 2.30
C ALA A 39 6.77 -21.34 1.38
N VAL A 40 6.03 -21.08 0.29
CA VAL A 40 5.59 -22.12 -0.65
C VAL A 40 6.38 -22.03 -1.97
N SER A 41 6.40 -20.86 -2.61
CA SER A 41 7.07 -20.68 -3.90
C SER A 41 8.60 -20.56 -3.74
N GLU A 42 9.37 -20.94 -4.77
CA GLU A 42 10.82 -20.77 -4.76
C GLU A 42 11.21 -19.30 -4.56
N ALA A 43 10.51 -18.36 -5.18
CA ALA A 43 10.74 -16.94 -4.98
C ALA A 43 10.53 -16.50 -3.51
N SER A 44 9.57 -17.10 -2.78
CA SER A 44 9.35 -16.83 -1.36
C SER A 44 10.42 -17.47 -0.48
N LYS A 45 10.89 -18.66 -0.81
CA LYS A 45 12.00 -19.33 -0.10
C LYS A 45 13.31 -18.57 -0.27
N THR A 46 13.64 -18.17 -1.50
CA THR A 46 14.83 -17.35 -1.80
C THR A 46 14.80 -16.02 -1.01
N ARG A 47 13.64 -15.39 -0.93
CA ARG A 47 13.46 -14.15 -0.15
C ARG A 47 13.62 -14.39 1.35
N ALA A 48 13.05 -15.48 1.87
CA ALA A 48 13.22 -15.86 3.27
C ALA A 48 14.71 -16.07 3.61
N GLU A 49 15.46 -16.78 2.78
CA GLU A 49 16.89 -17.01 2.98
C GLU A 49 17.69 -15.69 2.92
N ALA A 50 17.37 -14.80 1.98
CA ALA A 50 18.06 -13.53 1.82
C ALA A 50 17.83 -12.54 2.98
N LEU A 51 16.59 -12.44 3.49
CA LEU A 51 16.22 -11.45 4.50
C LEU A 51 16.24 -12.03 5.93
N LEU A 52 16.06 -13.32 6.08
CA LEU A 52 15.96 -14.02 7.35
C LEU A 52 16.89 -15.28 7.37
N PRO A 53 18.18 -15.12 7.06
CA PRO A 53 19.09 -16.26 6.98
C PRO A 53 19.09 -17.04 8.30
N GLY A 54 19.04 -18.38 8.18
CA GLY A 54 19.03 -19.30 9.29
C GLY A 54 17.70 -19.43 10.05
N VAL A 55 16.64 -18.74 9.63
CA VAL A 55 15.29 -18.94 10.16
C VAL A 55 14.69 -20.21 9.51
N PRO A 56 14.17 -21.18 10.31
CA PRO A 56 13.63 -22.43 9.75
C PRO A 56 12.36 -22.18 8.93
N LEU A 57 12.25 -22.89 7.80
CA LEU A 57 10.99 -23.00 7.07
C LEU A 57 10.08 -24.00 7.79
N LEU A 58 8.91 -23.54 8.22
CA LEU A 58 7.95 -24.34 8.98
C LEU A 58 6.60 -24.40 8.26
N THR A 59 5.82 -25.41 8.59
CA THR A 59 4.40 -25.49 8.22
C THR A 59 3.58 -24.48 9.02
N VAL A 60 2.40 -24.11 8.51
CA VAL A 60 1.50 -23.19 9.20
C VAL A 60 1.12 -23.68 10.61
N PRO A 61 0.76 -24.96 10.83
CA PRO A 61 0.49 -25.47 12.19
C PRO A 61 1.70 -25.34 13.13
N GLU A 62 2.91 -25.67 12.68
CA GLU A 62 4.12 -25.54 13.49
C GLU A 62 4.43 -24.08 13.88
N ILE A 63 4.17 -23.12 12.97
CA ILE A 63 4.31 -21.70 13.28
C ILE A 63 3.32 -21.30 14.37
N VAL A 64 2.05 -21.66 14.22
CA VAL A 64 1.02 -21.34 15.21
C VAL A 64 1.33 -21.95 16.56
N GLU A 65 1.79 -23.20 16.59
CA GLU A 65 2.13 -23.90 17.83
C GLU A 65 3.30 -23.27 18.59
N ARG A 66 4.33 -22.77 17.87
CA ARG A 66 5.60 -22.33 18.45
C ARG A 66 5.71 -20.83 18.72
N SER A 67 4.72 -20.04 18.31
CA SER A 67 4.83 -18.58 18.30
C SER A 67 3.95 -17.91 19.35
N GLU A 68 4.50 -16.91 20.05
CA GLU A 68 3.73 -15.99 20.89
C GLU A 68 2.97 -14.97 20.02
N VAL A 69 3.60 -14.55 18.91
CA VAL A 69 3.04 -13.66 17.90
C VAL A 69 3.04 -14.35 16.55
N VAL A 70 1.92 -14.34 15.85
CA VAL A 70 1.82 -14.85 14.48
C VAL A 70 1.56 -13.69 13.54
N LEU A 71 2.52 -13.41 12.65
CA LEU A 71 2.41 -12.41 11.59
C LEU A 71 1.80 -13.07 10.35
N LEU A 72 0.59 -12.64 9.98
CA LEU A 72 -0.17 -13.10 8.82
C LEU A 72 0.04 -12.13 7.65
N ALA A 73 1.00 -12.44 6.77
CA ALA A 73 1.34 -11.62 5.61
C ALA A 73 0.86 -12.28 4.30
N VAL A 74 -0.29 -12.93 4.36
CA VAL A 74 -0.95 -13.56 3.22
C VAL A 74 -1.75 -12.53 2.40
N PRO A 75 -2.10 -12.85 1.13
CA PRO A 75 -3.01 -12.00 0.35
C PRO A 75 -4.34 -11.76 1.06
N ASP A 76 -4.93 -10.59 0.86
CA ASP A 76 -6.17 -10.16 1.51
C ASP A 76 -7.32 -11.15 1.35
N ASP A 77 -7.43 -11.77 0.16
CA ASP A 77 -8.50 -12.74 -0.12
C ASP A 77 -8.29 -14.10 0.56
N ALA A 78 -7.05 -14.45 0.89
CA ALA A 78 -6.71 -15.68 1.59
C ALA A 78 -6.84 -15.56 3.12
N LEU A 79 -6.77 -14.34 3.67
CA LEU A 79 -6.73 -14.10 5.10
C LEU A 79 -7.97 -14.63 5.85
N PRO A 80 -9.22 -14.37 5.41
CA PRO A 80 -10.40 -14.84 6.13
C PRO A 80 -10.49 -16.36 6.20
N SER A 81 -10.21 -17.04 5.08
CA SER A 81 -10.27 -18.52 5.01
C SER A 81 -9.19 -19.19 5.85
N LEU A 82 -7.98 -18.63 5.86
CA LEU A 82 -6.87 -19.10 6.69
C LEU A 82 -7.21 -19.00 8.18
N VAL A 83 -7.67 -17.85 8.63
CA VAL A 83 -8.01 -17.59 10.04
C VAL A 83 -9.14 -18.52 10.50
N LYS A 84 -10.19 -18.66 9.68
CA LYS A 84 -11.31 -19.54 9.95
C LYS A 84 -10.89 -21.01 10.01
N GLY A 85 -10.14 -21.50 9.03
CA GLY A 85 -9.69 -22.90 8.99
C GLY A 85 -8.84 -23.27 10.19
N LEU A 86 -7.94 -22.40 10.64
CA LEU A 86 -7.15 -22.63 11.85
C LEU A 86 -8.01 -22.57 13.13
N ALA A 87 -9.05 -21.75 13.16
CA ALA A 87 -10.00 -21.71 14.28
C ALA A 87 -10.86 -22.99 14.36
N GLU A 88 -11.28 -23.54 13.23
CA GLU A 88 -12.05 -24.79 13.15
C GLU A 88 -11.23 -26.00 13.64
N THR A 89 -9.92 -26.02 13.40
CA THR A 89 -9.02 -27.05 13.91
C THR A 89 -8.52 -26.80 15.33
N ASN A 90 -9.00 -25.73 16.00
CA ASN A 90 -8.55 -25.28 17.32
C ASN A 90 -7.03 -25.06 17.41
N ALA A 91 -6.42 -24.60 16.34
CA ALA A 91 -4.97 -24.36 16.31
C ALA A 91 -4.57 -23.09 17.11
N TRP A 92 -5.43 -22.06 17.17
CA TRP A 92 -5.13 -20.82 17.88
C TRP A 92 -5.03 -21.01 19.39
N GLN A 93 -4.04 -20.35 20.00
CA GLN A 93 -3.77 -20.47 21.43
C GLN A 93 -4.36 -19.27 22.19
N GLN A 94 -4.79 -19.52 23.43
CA GLN A 94 -5.28 -18.45 24.30
C GLN A 94 -4.16 -17.46 24.63
N GLY A 95 -4.44 -16.16 24.45
CA GLY A 95 -3.46 -15.10 24.66
C GLY A 95 -2.46 -14.89 23.52
N GLN A 96 -2.46 -15.75 22.50
CA GLN A 96 -1.61 -15.59 21.32
C GLN A 96 -1.95 -14.31 20.57
N ILE A 97 -0.93 -13.56 20.16
CA ILE A 97 -1.12 -12.31 19.42
C ILE A 97 -1.08 -12.61 17.93
N LEU A 98 -2.14 -12.26 17.22
CA LEU A 98 -2.25 -12.38 15.78
C LEU A 98 -2.19 -11.00 15.14
N ILE A 99 -1.29 -10.84 14.21
CA ILE A 99 -1.11 -9.59 13.48
C ILE A 99 -1.25 -9.86 11.99
N HIS A 100 -2.18 -9.20 11.32
CA HIS A 100 -2.20 -9.23 9.86
C HIS A 100 -1.78 -7.90 9.24
N THR A 101 -1.33 -7.97 7.98
CA THR A 101 -0.79 -6.82 7.25
C THR A 101 -1.74 -6.29 6.16
N SER A 102 -2.98 -6.75 6.12
CA SER A 102 -3.97 -6.26 5.16
C SER A 102 -4.29 -4.78 5.37
N GLY A 103 -4.34 -4.02 4.29
CA GLY A 103 -4.75 -2.62 4.32
C GLY A 103 -6.26 -2.44 4.45
N ARG A 104 -7.05 -3.31 3.79
CA ARG A 104 -8.51 -3.19 3.73
C ARG A 104 -9.24 -3.80 4.91
N HIS A 105 -8.68 -4.87 5.51
CA HIS A 105 -9.27 -5.53 6.66
C HIS A 105 -8.84 -4.84 7.96
N GLY A 106 -9.79 -4.70 8.89
CA GLY A 106 -9.50 -4.36 10.26
C GLY A 106 -9.27 -5.61 11.12
N ALA A 107 -9.27 -5.47 12.43
CA ALA A 107 -9.04 -6.57 13.37
C ALA A 107 -10.18 -7.61 13.39
N ASN A 108 -11.38 -7.25 12.93
CA ASN A 108 -12.56 -8.14 12.97
C ASN A 108 -12.43 -9.37 12.05
N VAL A 109 -11.59 -9.32 11.03
CA VAL A 109 -11.27 -10.51 10.21
C VAL A 109 -10.66 -11.63 11.05
N LEU A 110 -10.08 -11.30 12.21
CA LEU A 110 -9.50 -12.24 13.16
C LEU A 110 -10.51 -12.74 14.22
N ASP A 111 -11.79 -12.38 14.15
CA ASP A 111 -12.81 -12.81 15.14
C ASP A 111 -12.91 -14.32 15.31
N PRO A 112 -12.77 -15.17 14.27
CA PRO A 112 -12.73 -16.61 14.49
C PRO A 112 -11.62 -17.07 15.45
N ALA A 113 -10.46 -16.42 15.41
CA ALA A 113 -9.37 -16.70 16.34
C ALA A 113 -9.56 -16.01 17.71
N ARG A 114 -10.10 -14.80 17.71
CA ARG A 114 -10.41 -14.06 18.96
C ARG A 114 -11.43 -14.81 19.81
N ASN A 115 -12.39 -15.47 19.17
CA ASN A 115 -13.36 -16.36 19.85
C ASN A 115 -12.72 -17.63 20.48
N LYS A 116 -11.46 -17.92 20.11
CA LYS A 116 -10.63 -18.96 20.74
C LYS A 116 -9.66 -18.38 21.80
N GLY A 117 -9.77 -17.09 22.11
CA GLY A 117 -8.97 -16.43 23.13
C GLY A 117 -7.69 -15.77 22.62
N ALA A 118 -7.45 -15.70 21.31
CA ALA A 118 -6.35 -14.97 20.73
C ALA A 118 -6.60 -13.45 20.73
N ILE A 119 -5.53 -12.66 20.62
CA ILE A 119 -5.56 -11.20 20.50
C ILE A 119 -5.36 -10.84 19.04
N GLY A 120 -6.33 -10.18 18.41
CA GLY A 120 -6.28 -9.82 16.99
C GLY A 120 -5.94 -8.34 16.78
N LEU A 121 -4.92 -8.08 15.96
CA LEU A 121 -4.43 -6.74 15.59
C LEU A 121 -4.21 -6.66 14.09
N ALA A 122 -4.44 -5.48 13.52
CA ALA A 122 -4.10 -5.16 12.13
C ALA A 122 -2.99 -4.11 12.11
N ILE A 123 -1.89 -4.37 11.40
CA ILE A 123 -0.76 -3.46 11.24
C ILE A 123 -0.40 -3.41 9.76
N HIS A 124 -0.77 -2.33 9.08
CA HIS A 124 -0.55 -2.18 7.65
C HIS A 124 0.46 -1.07 7.35
N PRO A 125 1.64 -1.40 6.77
CA PRO A 125 2.61 -0.40 6.34
C PRO A 125 2.11 0.35 5.09
N ALA A 126 2.07 1.69 5.16
CA ALA A 126 1.65 2.54 4.05
C ALA A 126 2.80 2.75 3.04
N MET A 127 3.31 1.66 2.47
CA MET A 127 4.37 1.69 1.45
C MET A 127 4.25 0.56 0.44
N THR A 128 4.93 0.69 -0.69
CA THR A 128 5.09 -0.39 -1.66
C THR A 128 6.34 -1.20 -1.35
N PHE A 129 6.23 -2.54 -1.45
CA PHE A 129 7.33 -3.46 -1.14
C PHE A 129 7.91 -4.09 -2.40
N THR A 130 9.24 -4.06 -2.51
CA THR A 130 9.99 -4.82 -3.50
C THR A 130 10.31 -6.24 -3.01
N GLY A 131 10.39 -6.43 -1.70
CA GLY A 131 10.83 -7.65 -1.03
C GLY A 131 12.35 -7.78 -0.96
N LEU A 132 13.07 -6.69 -1.09
CA LEU A 132 14.53 -6.59 -1.00
C LEU A 132 14.96 -5.86 0.27
N SER A 133 16.24 -5.96 0.64
CA SER A 133 16.81 -5.29 1.82
C SER A 133 16.66 -3.75 1.80
N LEU A 134 16.55 -3.15 0.63
CA LEU A 134 16.28 -1.72 0.48
C LEU A 134 14.98 -1.28 1.18
N ASP A 135 14.00 -2.17 1.26
CA ASP A 135 12.73 -1.88 1.94
C ASP A 135 12.90 -1.68 3.44
N LEU A 136 13.93 -2.26 4.07
CA LEU A 136 14.24 -2.05 5.50
C LEU A 136 14.58 -0.59 5.82
N ALA A 137 15.31 0.08 4.93
CA ALA A 137 15.60 1.50 5.09
C ALA A 137 14.36 2.38 4.88
N ARG A 138 13.50 2.03 3.91
CA ARG A 138 12.25 2.73 3.61
C ARG A 138 11.23 2.58 4.74
N LEU A 139 11.23 1.44 5.42
CA LEU A 139 10.30 1.14 6.51
C LEU A 139 10.46 2.12 7.68
N LYS A 140 11.68 2.57 7.98
CA LYS A 140 11.99 3.49 9.10
C LYS A 140 11.32 4.87 8.97
N ASN A 141 10.87 5.24 7.78
CA ASN A 141 10.16 6.51 7.54
C ASN A 141 8.70 6.27 7.12
N CYS A 142 8.19 5.06 7.32
CA CYS A 142 6.86 4.67 6.91
C CYS A 142 5.87 4.85 8.06
N SER A 143 4.66 5.32 7.76
CA SER A 143 3.55 5.27 8.70
C SER A 143 2.82 3.94 8.57
N PHE A 144 2.39 3.39 9.70
CA PHE A 144 1.62 2.15 9.76
C PHE A 144 0.23 2.42 10.29
N ALA A 145 -0.80 2.01 9.55
CA ALA A 145 -2.15 1.98 10.10
C ALA A 145 -2.30 0.84 11.09
N VAL A 146 -2.71 1.18 12.30
CA VAL A 146 -2.93 0.23 13.40
C VAL A 146 -4.41 0.18 13.75
N THR A 147 -4.99 -1.03 13.83
CA THR A 147 -6.37 -1.24 14.25
C THR A 147 -6.45 -2.44 15.19
N GLY A 148 -7.25 -2.33 16.24
CA GLY A 148 -7.47 -3.41 17.20
C GLY A 148 -8.31 -2.95 18.38
N PRO A 149 -8.65 -3.85 19.31
CA PRO A 149 -9.31 -3.48 20.56
C PRO A 149 -8.43 -2.54 21.40
N ALA A 150 -9.03 -1.50 21.96
CA ALA A 150 -8.32 -0.43 22.68
C ALA A 150 -7.29 -0.92 23.72
N PRO A 151 -7.57 -1.97 24.54
CA PRO A 151 -6.58 -2.45 25.49
C PRO A 151 -5.31 -3.03 24.89
N PHE A 152 -5.34 -3.45 23.63
CA PHE A 152 -4.23 -4.13 22.94
C PHE A 152 -3.53 -3.27 21.89
N LEU A 153 -4.08 -2.09 21.55
CA LEU A 153 -3.44 -1.13 20.63
C LEU A 153 -2.00 -0.79 21.02
N PRO A 154 -1.64 -0.62 22.33
CA PRO A 154 -0.26 -0.34 22.70
C PRO A 154 0.74 -1.40 22.25
N ILE A 155 0.33 -2.67 22.14
CA ILE A 155 1.21 -3.76 21.64
C ILE A 155 1.56 -3.51 20.17
N ALA A 156 0.54 -3.24 19.35
CA ALA A 156 0.74 -2.96 17.93
C ALA A 156 1.57 -1.69 17.70
N GLN A 157 1.29 -0.63 18.48
CA GLN A 157 2.04 0.61 18.42
C GLN A 157 3.51 0.41 18.81
N ALA A 158 3.78 -0.36 19.87
CA ALA A 158 5.14 -0.65 20.31
C ALA A 158 5.93 -1.38 19.22
N LEU A 159 5.36 -2.42 18.60
CA LEU A 159 6.02 -3.16 17.51
C LEU A 159 6.33 -2.26 16.30
N VAL A 160 5.45 -1.34 15.96
CA VAL A 160 5.68 -0.38 14.88
C VAL A 160 6.82 0.57 15.23
N VAL A 161 6.83 1.12 16.44
CA VAL A 161 7.90 2.01 16.92
C VAL A 161 9.24 1.29 16.99
N GLU A 162 9.28 0.04 17.43
CA GLU A 162 10.48 -0.79 17.47
C GLU A 162 11.07 -1.02 16.07
N MET A 163 10.23 -1.12 15.04
CA MET A 163 10.68 -1.15 13.64
C MET A 163 11.17 0.22 13.12
N GLY A 164 11.14 1.27 13.94
CA GLY A 164 11.54 2.63 13.57
C GLY A 164 10.50 3.39 12.72
N ALA A 165 9.27 2.94 12.74
CA ALA A 165 8.15 3.49 11.97
C ALA A 165 7.14 4.22 12.86
N GLU A 166 6.17 4.91 12.26
CA GLU A 166 5.16 5.70 12.98
C GLU A 166 3.80 4.99 13.00
N PRO A 167 3.22 4.67 14.17
CA PRO A 167 1.88 4.08 14.25
C PRO A 167 0.78 5.14 14.18
N ILE A 168 -0.16 4.98 13.25
CA ILE A 168 -1.35 5.81 13.10
C ILE A 168 -2.57 4.94 13.36
N ILE A 169 -3.43 5.34 14.31
CA ILE A 169 -4.66 4.58 14.60
C ILE A 169 -5.69 4.85 13.50
N VAL A 170 -6.14 3.78 12.86
CA VAL A 170 -7.25 3.79 11.91
C VAL A 170 -8.39 2.97 12.48
N ALA A 171 -9.60 3.55 12.54
CA ALA A 171 -10.76 2.84 13.06
C ALA A 171 -11.15 1.65 12.17
N GLU A 172 -11.79 0.65 12.77
CA GLU A 172 -12.21 -0.58 12.07
C GLU A 172 -13.04 -0.27 10.82
N GLY A 173 -14.03 0.62 10.94
CA GLY A 173 -14.93 0.99 9.85
C GLY A 173 -14.28 1.83 8.75
N ASP A 174 -13.14 2.46 9.03
CA ASP A 174 -12.46 3.35 8.08
C ASP A 174 -11.44 2.60 7.21
N ARG A 175 -11.11 1.35 7.52
CA ARG A 175 -10.12 0.55 6.79
C ARG A 175 -10.38 0.46 5.27
N PRO A 176 -11.61 0.21 4.80
CA PRO A 176 -11.85 0.16 3.35
C PRO A 176 -11.56 1.48 2.65
N LEU A 177 -11.97 2.61 3.24
CA LEU A 177 -11.72 3.94 2.67
C LEU A 177 -10.23 4.32 2.75
N TYR A 178 -9.58 4.03 3.86
CA TYR A 178 -8.14 4.19 4.01
C TYR A 178 -7.38 3.43 2.91
N HIS A 179 -7.69 2.14 2.70
CA HIS A 179 -7.01 1.35 1.67
C HIS A 179 -7.30 1.85 0.26
N ALA A 180 -8.54 2.28 -0.02
CA ALA A 180 -8.91 2.88 -1.30
C ALA A 180 -8.10 4.16 -1.57
N ALA A 181 -7.89 5.01 -0.56
CA ALA A 181 -7.08 6.22 -0.68
C ALA A 181 -5.61 5.90 -1.03
N LEU A 182 -5.01 4.91 -0.37
CA LEU A 182 -3.64 4.49 -0.67
C LEU A 182 -3.51 3.87 -2.07
N ALA A 183 -4.47 3.02 -2.45
CA ALA A 183 -4.51 2.44 -3.79
C ALA A 183 -4.67 3.53 -4.86
N HIS A 184 -5.52 4.52 -4.61
CA HIS A 184 -5.72 5.65 -5.52
C HIS A 184 -4.42 6.45 -5.71
N ALA A 185 -3.70 6.75 -4.64
CA ALA A 185 -2.46 7.51 -4.71
C ALA A 185 -1.29 6.71 -5.32
N SER A 186 -1.16 5.43 -4.99
CA SER A 186 -0.02 4.61 -5.39
C SER A 186 -0.24 3.87 -6.72
N ASN A 187 -1.32 3.10 -6.83
CA ASN A 187 -1.52 2.24 -7.99
C ASN A 187 -1.87 3.04 -9.24
N HIS A 188 -2.70 4.08 -9.10
CA HIS A 188 -3.03 4.93 -10.25
C HIS A 188 -1.86 5.82 -10.69
N LEU A 189 -0.96 6.20 -9.77
CA LEU A 189 0.30 6.86 -10.15
C LEU A 189 1.13 5.97 -11.09
N VAL A 190 1.25 4.67 -10.79
CA VAL A 190 1.96 3.72 -11.66
C VAL A 190 1.26 3.61 -13.02
N THR A 191 -0.07 3.54 -13.04
CA THR A 191 -0.85 3.48 -14.29
C THR A 191 -0.63 4.73 -15.15
N ILE A 192 -0.81 5.93 -14.58
CA ILE A 192 -0.64 7.20 -15.30
C ILE A 192 0.80 7.35 -15.83
N THR A 193 1.79 6.97 -15.01
CA THR A 193 3.19 6.98 -15.43
C THR A 193 3.41 6.03 -16.60
N GLY A 194 2.93 4.78 -16.53
CA GLY A 194 3.04 3.79 -17.61
C GLY A 194 2.41 4.26 -18.91
N GLN A 195 1.20 4.83 -18.85
CA GLN A 195 0.52 5.40 -20.00
C GLN A 195 1.32 6.56 -20.64
N SER A 196 1.89 7.42 -19.80
CA SER A 196 2.71 8.55 -20.29
C SER A 196 4.00 8.07 -20.94
N LEU A 197 4.65 7.05 -20.38
CA LEU A 197 5.85 6.43 -20.97
C LEU A 197 5.54 5.82 -22.34
N GLN A 198 4.43 5.10 -22.46
CA GLN A 198 3.98 4.49 -23.72
C GLN A 198 3.76 5.53 -24.82
N ILE A 199 3.08 6.65 -24.50
CA ILE A 199 2.87 7.74 -25.46
C ILE A 199 4.20 8.35 -25.90
N LEU A 200 5.10 8.64 -24.97
CA LEU A 200 6.39 9.25 -25.28
C LEU A 200 7.27 8.35 -26.14
N GLU A 201 7.26 7.05 -25.87
CA GLU A 201 7.96 6.05 -26.67
C GLU A 201 7.43 5.98 -28.11
N SER A 202 6.10 6.04 -28.30
CA SER A 202 5.46 6.00 -29.63
C SER A 202 5.81 7.20 -30.52
N ILE A 203 6.13 8.36 -29.93
CA ILE A 203 6.57 9.55 -30.67
C ILE A 203 8.11 9.64 -30.80
N GLY A 204 8.85 8.55 -30.44
CA GLY A 204 10.28 8.41 -30.70
C GLY A 204 11.21 8.89 -29.58
N ILE A 205 10.74 9.04 -28.35
CA ILE A 205 11.60 9.32 -27.20
C ILE A 205 12.21 8.02 -26.71
N GLU A 206 13.52 7.84 -26.87
CA GLU A 206 14.25 6.58 -26.62
C GLU A 206 14.30 6.19 -25.14
N ASP A 207 14.39 7.16 -24.21
CA ASP A 207 14.36 6.90 -22.76
C ASP A 207 13.27 7.77 -22.10
N PRO A 208 12.00 7.42 -22.27
CA PRO A 208 10.89 8.21 -21.75
C PRO A 208 10.87 8.27 -20.21
N ALA A 209 11.43 7.26 -19.53
CA ALA A 209 11.49 7.24 -18.07
C ALA A 209 12.44 8.32 -17.54
N HIS A 210 13.65 8.41 -18.10
CA HIS A 210 14.61 9.43 -17.76
C HIS A 210 14.08 10.84 -18.12
N TYR A 211 13.42 10.97 -19.28
CA TYR A 211 12.84 12.23 -19.74
C TYR A 211 11.74 12.73 -18.79
N LEU A 212 10.88 11.83 -18.31
CA LEU A 212 9.70 12.17 -17.50
C LEU A 212 10.01 12.30 -16.00
N GLU A 213 11.07 11.66 -15.51
CA GLU A 213 11.41 11.61 -14.07
C GLU A 213 11.43 12.99 -13.39
N PRO A 214 12.11 14.03 -13.91
CA PRO A 214 12.14 15.34 -13.25
C PRO A 214 10.77 15.99 -13.12
N LEU A 215 9.92 15.84 -14.15
CA LEU A 215 8.56 16.37 -14.14
C LEU A 215 7.69 15.68 -13.09
N LEU A 216 7.72 14.34 -13.03
CA LEU A 216 6.94 13.56 -12.06
C LEU A 216 7.35 13.88 -10.63
N ARG A 217 8.66 13.92 -10.35
CA ARG A 217 9.17 14.23 -9.01
C ARG A 217 8.75 15.64 -8.58
N ALA A 218 8.96 16.64 -9.43
CA ALA A 218 8.58 18.01 -9.11
C ALA A 218 7.06 18.15 -8.90
N SER A 219 6.24 17.47 -9.71
CA SER A 219 4.79 17.49 -9.55
C SER A 219 4.35 16.87 -8.23
N LEU A 220 4.96 15.72 -7.85
CA LEU A 220 4.68 15.06 -6.58
C LEU A 220 5.12 15.92 -5.39
N ASP A 221 6.35 16.43 -5.40
CA ASP A 221 6.89 17.27 -4.33
C ASP A 221 6.04 18.53 -4.12
N ASN A 222 5.63 19.20 -5.21
CA ASN A 222 4.77 20.38 -5.16
C ASN A 222 3.37 20.02 -4.60
N ALA A 223 2.80 18.88 -5.02
CA ALA A 223 1.50 18.44 -4.52
C ALA A 223 1.54 18.10 -3.02
N LEU A 224 2.60 17.46 -2.54
CA LEU A 224 2.79 17.16 -1.12
C LEU A 224 3.04 18.43 -0.28
N ALA A 225 3.77 19.41 -0.82
CA ALA A 225 4.08 20.65 -0.10
C ALA A 225 2.93 21.66 -0.07
N SER A 226 2.14 21.75 -1.15
CA SER A 226 1.16 22.84 -1.36
C SER A 226 -0.27 22.33 -1.60
N GLY A 227 -0.46 21.00 -1.60
CA GLY A 227 -1.75 20.38 -1.92
C GLY A 227 -2.24 20.81 -3.30
N GLU A 228 -3.53 21.07 -3.40
CA GLU A 228 -4.16 21.47 -4.66
C GLU A 228 -3.76 22.89 -5.17
N ASN A 229 -3.03 23.67 -4.38
CA ASN A 229 -2.44 24.93 -4.86
C ASN A 229 -1.35 24.68 -5.91
N ALA A 230 -0.79 23.48 -5.96
CA ALA A 230 0.15 23.06 -7.00
C ALA A 230 -0.52 22.76 -8.35
N LEU A 231 -1.87 22.72 -8.39
CA LEU A 231 -2.62 22.39 -9.60
C LEU A 231 -2.36 23.42 -10.70
N THR A 232 -1.89 22.96 -11.85
CA THR A 232 -1.57 23.78 -13.03
C THR A 232 -1.96 23.01 -14.29
N GLY A 233 -1.62 23.56 -15.46
CA GLY A 233 -1.93 22.93 -16.75
C GLY A 233 -3.15 23.54 -17.43
N PRO A 234 -3.48 23.09 -18.66
CA PRO A 234 -4.51 23.71 -19.49
C PRO A 234 -5.90 23.63 -18.85
N VAL A 235 -6.26 22.50 -18.23
CA VAL A 235 -7.54 22.34 -17.55
C VAL A 235 -7.70 23.35 -16.42
N ALA A 236 -6.71 23.47 -15.55
CA ALA A 236 -6.75 24.40 -14.41
C ALA A 236 -6.73 25.88 -14.83
N ARG A 237 -6.18 26.19 -16.01
CA ARG A 237 -6.18 27.56 -16.56
C ARG A 237 -7.40 27.88 -17.42
N GLY A 238 -8.30 26.93 -17.67
CA GLY A 238 -9.47 27.13 -18.51
C GLY A 238 -9.17 27.16 -20.02
N ASP A 239 -8.05 26.59 -20.47
CA ASP A 239 -7.66 26.50 -21.86
C ASP A 239 -8.38 25.34 -22.57
N SER A 240 -9.63 25.56 -22.93
CA SER A 240 -10.51 24.57 -23.55
C SER A 240 -10.00 24.09 -24.91
N HIS A 241 -9.34 24.94 -25.69
CA HIS A 241 -8.81 24.56 -27.00
C HIS A 241 -7.68 23.52 -26.88
N THR A 242 -6.72 23.75 -25.99
CA THR A 242 -5.65 22.76 -25.71
C THR A 242 -6.23 21.45 -25.17
N VAL A 243 -7.23 21.53 -24.28
CA VAL A 243 -7.90 20.33 -23.72
C VAL A 243 -8.62 19.54 -24.81
N GLN A 244 -9.29 20.21 -25.74
CA GLN A 244 -9.93 19.56 -26.89
C GLN A 244 -8.89 18.85 -27.77
N THR A 245 -7.81 19.53 -28.12
CA THR A 245 -6.70 18.94 -28.90
C THR A 245 -6.13 17.70 -28.22
N HIS A 246 -5.87 17.77 -26.92
CA HIS A 246 -5.38 16.60 -26.16
C HIS A 246 -6.36 15.44 -26.23
N ARG A 247 -7.66 15.68 -26.07
CA ARG A 247 -8.67 14.63 -26.19
C ARG A 247 -8.64 13.98 -27.56
N GLU A 248 -8.65 14.77 -28.62
CA GLU A 248 -8.69 14.31 -30.02
C GLU A 248 -7.46 13.49 -30.37
N GLU A 249 -6.25 13.98 -30.01
CA GLU A 249 -4.99 13.27 -30.22
C GLU A 249 -4.94 11.94 -29.46
N LEU A 250 -5.34 11.94 -28.18
CA LEU A 250 -5.34 10.72 -27.36
C LEU A 250 -6.41 9.71 -27.81
N GLN A 251 -7.55 10.17 -28.33
CA GLN A 251 -8.55 9.28 -28.93
C GLN A 251 -8.03 8.66 -30.22
N GLY A 252 -7.38 9.44 -31.08
CA GLY A 252 -6.71 8.95 -32.29
C GLY A 252 -5.65 7.91 -31.96
N TYR A 253 -4.75 8.25 -31.05
CA TYR A 253 -3.72 7.35 -30.56
C TYR A 253 -4.29 6.03 -30.00
N SER A 254 -5.35 6.13 -29.19
CA SER A 254 -5.99 4.95 -28.57
C SER A 254 -6.59 4.00 -29.61
N LEU A 255 -7.10 4.53 -30.71
CA LEU A 255 -7.63 3.72 -31.82
C LEU A 255 -6.51 3.02 -32.61
N GLU A 256 -5.41 3.70 -32.88
CA GLU A 256 -4.25 3.18 -33.61
C GLU A 256 -3.52 2.09 -32.82
N GLU A 257 -3.24 2.34 -31.54
CA GLU A 257 -2.47 1.45 -30.66
C GLU A 257 -3.31 0.44 -29.88
N LYS A 258 -4.66 0.47 -30.04
CA LYS A 258 -5.62 -0.36 -29.27
C LYS A 258 -5.49 -0.19 -27.75
N SER A 259 -5.23 1.03 -27.29
CA SER A 259 -5.01 1.41 -25.89
C SER A 259 -6.12 2.33 -25.40
N GLU A 260 -7.36 1.84 -25.37
CA GLU A 260 -8.58 2.62 -25.01
C GLU A 260 -8.52 3.21 -23.59
N ASP A 261 -7.72 2.62 -22.69
CA ASP A 261 -7.57 3.06 -21.32
C ASP A 261 -6.90 4.43 -21.20
N ILE A 262 -6.03 4.83 -22.14
CA ILE A 262 -5.27 6.08 -22.09
C ILE A 262 -6.20 7.29 -22.24
N ALA A 263 -6.97 7.36 -23.32
CA ALA A 263 -7.92 8.45 -23.54
C ALA A 263 -8.99 8.50 -22.44
N THR A 264 -9.49 7.34 -22.01
CA THR A 264 -10.48 7.21 -20.95
C THR A 264 -9.93 7.77 -19.62
N ALA A 265 -8.73 7.39 -19.22
CA ALA A 265 -8.08 7.88 -18.00
C ALA A 265 -7.84 9.39 -18.06
N TYR A 266 -7.31 9.90 -19.18
CA TYR A 266 -7.10 11.33 -19.35
C TYR A 266 -8.39 12.12 -19.18
N ILE A 267 -9.46 11.75 -19.88
CA ILE A 267 -10.76 12.43 -19.82
C ILE A 267 -11.33 12.41 -18.40
N ALA A 268 -11.28 11.26 -17.72
CA ALA A 268 -11.79 11.13 -16.35
C ALA A 268 -11.03 12.03 -15.38
N LEU A 269 -9.70 12.05 -15.45
CA LEU A 269 -8.85 12.87 -14.59
C LEU A 269 -8.97 14.35 -14.93
N ALA A 270 -9.08 14.73 -16.21
CA ALA A 270 -9.29 16.10 -16.62
C ALA A 270 -10.62 16.65 -16.11
N LYS A 271 -11.70 15.84 -16.15
CA LYS A 271 -13.00 16.20 -15.54
C LYS A 271 -12.89 16.40 -14.03
N ALA A 272 -12.22 15.49 -13.33
CA ALA A 272 -11.97 15.63 -11.89
C ALA A 272 -11.15 16.89 -11.57
N THR A 273 -10.13 17.19 -12.38
CA THR A 273 -9.32 18.40 -12.27
C THR A 273 -10.16 19.66 -12.46
N ALA A 274 -11.03 19.69 -13.47
CA ALA A 274 -11.91 20.83 -13.73
C ALA A 274 -12.87 21.09 -12.57
N ILE A 275 -13.48 20.03 -12.01
CA ILE A 275 -14.38 20.13 -10.85
C ILE A 275 -13.62 20.72 -9.64
N ARG A 276 -12.44 20.21 -9.31
CA ARG A 276 -11.62 20.71 -8.20
C ARG A 276 -11.20 22.17 -8.40
N ALA A 277 -10.78 22.53 -9.61
CA ALA A 277 -10.41 23.92 -9.95
C ALA A 277 -11.61 24.88 -9.85
N TYR A 278 -12.79 24.43 -10.28
CA TYR A 278 -14.03 25.19 -10.19
C TYR A 278 -14.50 25.40 -8.74
N GLU A 279 -14.55 24.36 -7.93
CA GLU A 279 -14.93 24.43 -6.51
C GLU A 279 -14.01 25.37 -5.70
N ARG A 280 -12.76 25.44 -6.10
CA ARG A 280 -11.75 26.37 -5.52
C ARG A 280 -11.77 27.76 -6.14
N LYS A 281 -12.69 28.05 -7.03
CA LYS A 281 -12.83 29.34 -7.73
C LYS A 281 -11.61 29.77 -8.56
N VAL A 282 -10.84 28.80 -9.04
CA VAL A 282 -9.75 29.00 -9.99
C VAL A 282 -10.32 29.18 -11.39
N LEU A 283 -11.36 28.41 -11.72
CA LEU A 283 -12.11 28.58 -12.97
C LEU A 283 -13.39 29.42 -12.74
N THR A 284 -13.73 30.26 -13.71
CA THR A 284 -15.05 30.87 -13.81
C THR A 284 -16.08 29.85 -14.27
N ASN A 285 -17.39 30.16 -14.13
CA ASN A 285 -18.47 29.31 -14.66
C ASN A 285 -18.30 29.05 -16.16
N GLU A 286 -18.01 30.10 -16.92
CA GLU A 286 -17.83 30.01 -18.37
C GLU A 286 -16.64 29.11 -18.74
N GLN A 287 -15.49 29.29 -18.08
CA GLN A 287 -14.30 28.43 -18.29
C GLN A 287 -14.57 26.98 -17.96
N PHE A 288 -15.27 26.72 -16.84
CA PHE A 288 -15.64 25.35 -16.45
C PHE A 288 -16.54 24.71 -17.50
N GLU A 289 -17.60 25.39 -17.96
CA GLU A 289 -18.49 24.90 -19.00
C GLU A 289 -17.73 24.59 -20.31
N GLN A 290 -16.86 25.49 -20.75
CA GLN A 290 -16.05 25.29 -21.96
C GLN A 290 -15.10 24.08 -21.83
N ILE A 291 -14.47 23.89 -20.70
CA ILE A 291 -13.63 22.71 -20.43
C ILE A 291 -14.48 21.43 -20.46
N MET A 292 -15.68 21.44 -19.83
CA MET A 292 -16.55 20.25 -19.82
C MET A 292 -17.07 19.90 -21.21
N ILE A 293 -17.37 20.91 -22.06
CA ILE A 293 -17.72 20.70 -23.46
C ILE A 293 -16.54 20.09 -24.22
N ALA A 294 -15.35 20.65 -24.08
CA ALA A 294 -14.13 20.16 -24.73
C ALA A 294 -13.83 18.69 -24.39
N LEU A 295 -14.15 18.23 -23.16
CA LEU A 295 -13.93 16.87 -22.69
C LEU A 295 -15.05 15.88 -23.08
N ASN A 296 -16.24 16.35 -23.43
CA ASN A 296 -17.35 15.47 -23.79
C ASN A 296 -17.46 15.19 -25.31
N GLY A 297 -16.94 16.06 -26.15
CA GLY A 297 -16.92 15.96 -27.60
C GLY A 297 -18.17 16.51 -28.25
#